data_00e0350cec78938cf1d82f06ac5bf102
#
_entry.id   00e0350cec78938cf1d82f06ac5bf102
#
_cell.length_a   1.000
_cell.length_b   1.000
_cell.length_c   1.000
_cell.angle_alpha   90.00
_cell.angle_beta   90.00
_cell.angle_gamma   90.00
#
_symmetry.space_group_name_H-M   'P 1'
#
loop_
_entity.id
_entity.type
_entity.pdbx_description
1 polymer ?
#
loop_
_entity_poly.entity_id
_entity_poly.type
_entity_poly.pdbx_seq_one_letter_code
_entity_poly.pdbx_strand_id
1 'polypeptide(L)'
;MRKIFIVDTSVLLYDKSSIHSFPENDIVIPIVALDELDRFKEKKGVTGQSARYVNRFLDDLRKRGSLHEGVELENGQTIRVALDGFNQVPPGLNGDDADNKMISLALKMTQEEKVPVTMITKDINFRVKCDALGVKSEDYYKDKIIDEEEKSYKGFLSVEVEEEMSYLIDLFYQDEDITGDLEDIVGRPLFPNEFINVKCGSQSLIGCKIKGKVQKLNNSDKVEEFIGVKPRNREQLFALNLLCRD
;
A
#
# COMPACT_ATOMS: atom_id res chain seq x y z
N MET A 1 -3.59 3.59 23.97
CA MET A 1 -3.95 2.35 24.70
C MET A 1 -3.35 1.19 23.94
N ARG A 2 -2.49 0.37 24.56
CA ARG A 2 -1.81 -0.78 23.95
C ARG A 2 -2.83 -1.81 23.47
N LYS A 3 -2.62 -2.41 22.30
CA LYS A 3 -3.47 -3.44 21.70
C LYS A 3 -2.61 -4.64 21.33
N ILE A 4 -3.27 -5.78 21.13
CA ILE A 4 -2.64 -6.99 20.60
C ILE A 4 -3.11 -7.17 19.16
N PHE A 5 -2.16 -7.29 18.25
CA PHE A 5 -2.42 -7.60 16.84
C PHE A 5 -1.89 -9.00 16.53
N ILE A 6 -2.79 -9.89 16.12
CA ILE A 6 -2.41 -11.19 15.59
C ILE A 6 -2.23 -11.02 14.09
N VAL A 7 -1.04 -11.26 13.58
CA VAL A 7 -0.70 -10.98 12.18
C VAL A 7 -0.69 -12.27 11.36
N ASP A 8 -1.53 -12.28 10.34
CA ASP A 8 -1.62 -13.36 9.38
C ASP A 8 -0.43 -13.37 8.40
N THR A 9 -0.12 -14.54 7.89
CA THR A 9 0.93 -14.77 6.89
C THR A 9 0.75 -13.92 5.63
N SER A 10 -0.50 -13.73 5.18
CA SER A 10 -0.81 -12.92 4.00
C SER A 10 -0.28 -11.50 4.12
N VAL A 11 -0.33 -10.91 5.31
CA VAL A 11 0.18 -9.56 5.61
C VAL A 11 1.71 -9.53 5.53
N LEU A 12 2.38 -10.50 6.17
CA LEU A 12 3.84 -10.59 6.19
C LEU A 12 4.43 -10.85 4.79
N LEU A 13 3.70 -11.56 3.94
CA LEU A 13 4.08 -11.84 2.56
C LEU A 13 3.78 -10.65 1.63
N TYR A 14 2.68 -9.93 1.88
CA TYR A 14 2.31 -8.73 1.13
C TYR A 14 3.31 -7.60 1.35
N ASP A 15 3.65 -7.33 2.61
CA ASP A 15 4.62 -6.31 2.98
C ASP A 15 5.55 -6.81 4.10
N LYS A 16 6.78 -7.07 3.77
CA LYS A 16 7.81 -7.49 4.74
C LYS A 16 8.03 -6.50 5.88
N SER A 17 7.75 -5.20 5.65
CA SER A 17 7.88 -4.16 6.67
C SER A 17 6.67 -4.06 7.60
N SER A 18 5.57 -4.78 7.30
CA SER A 18 4.38 -4.83 8.16
C SER A 18 4.69 -5.25 9.60
N ILE A 19 5.71 -6.08 9.78
CA ILE A 19 6.15 -6.53 11.10
C ILE A 19 6.62 -5.38 12.01
N HIS A 20 6.92 -4.19 11.46
CA HIS A 20 7.33 -2.98 12.18
C HIS A 20 6.23 -1.91 12.26
N SER A 21 5.05 -2.18 11.71
CA SER A 21 4.01 -1.16 11.45
C SER A 21 3.05 -0.92 12.61
N PHE A 22 3.35 -1.41 13.80
CA PHE A 22 2.44 -1.35 14.95
C PHE A 22 3.12 -0.78 16.20
N PRO A 23 3.68 0.45 16.15
CA PRO A 23 4.42 1.03 17.27
C PRO A 23 3.58 1.03 18.56
N GLU A 24 4.23 0.80 19.70
CA GLU A 24 3.62 0.78 21.05
C GLU A 24 2.55 -0.31 21.26
N ASN A 25 2.48 -1.32 20.39
CA ASN A 25 1.53 -2.42 20.48
C ASN A 25 2.22 -3.79 20.53
N ASP A 26 1.46 -4.82 20.90
CA ASP A 26 1.93 -6.20 20.94
C ASP A 26 1.57 -6.92 19.63
N ILE A 27 2.57 -7.49 19.00
CA ILE A 27 2.42 -8.30 17.79
C ILE A 27 2.56 -9.77 18.16
N VAL A 28 1.56 -10.53 17.78
CA VAL A 28 1.54 -11.98 17.94
C VAL A 28 1.61 -12.63 16.56
N ILE A 29 2.65 -13.42 16.35
CA ILE A 29 2.81 -14.23 15.17
C ILE A 29 2.41 -15.67 15.54
N PRO A 30 1.33 -16.21 14.96
CA PRO A 30 0.95 -17.61 15.20
C PRO A 30 2.04 -18.56 14.68
N ILE A 31 2.32 -19.65 15.40
CA ILE A 31 3.31 -20.65 14.95
C ILE A 31 2.97 -21.20 13.57
N VAL A 32 1.67 -21.36 13.26
CA VAL A 32 1.21 -21.80 11.93
C VAL A 32 1.60 -20.85 10.81
N ALA A 33 1.74 -19.56 11.10
CA ALA A 33 2.23 -18.58 10.12
C ALA A 33 3.72 -18.78 9.80
N LEU A 34 4.51 -19.25 10.76
CA LEU A 34 5.93 -19.59 10.50
C LEU A 34 6.05 -20.80 9.59
N ASP A 35 5.18 -21.81 9.75
CA ASP A 35 5.14 -22.99 8.87
C ASP A 35 4.79 -22.58 7.44
N GLU A 36 3.89 -21.64 7.28
CA GLU A 36 3.56 -21.08 5.96
C GLU A 36 4.69 -20.24 5.37
N LEU A 37 5.30 -19.35 6.15
CA LEU A 37 6.47 -18.58 5.71
C LEU A 37 7.61 -19.49 5.26
N ASP A 38 7.80 -20.63 5.93
CA ASP A 38 8.81 -21.61 5.55
C ASP A 38 8.56 -22.20 4.17
N ARG A 39 7.29 -22.50 3.84
CA ARG A 39 6.90 -22.96 2.49
C ARG A 39 7.12 -21.89 1.42
N PHE A 40 6.96 -20.61 1.77
CA PHE A 40 7.11 -19.49 0.83
C PHE A 40 8.55 -19.05 0.62
N LYS A 41 9.49 -19.35 1.53
CA LYS A 41 10.90 -18.91 1.42
C LYS A 41 11.60 -19.40 0.14
N GLU A 42 11.19 -20.55 -0.40
CA GLU A 42 11.75 -21.15 -1.62
C GLU A 42 11.18 -20.53 -2.90
N LYS A 43 10.07 -19.78 -2.80
CA LYS A 43 9.46 -19.15 -3.98
C LYS A 43 10.32 -17.99 -4.51
N LYS A 44 10.34 -17.86 -5.84
CA LYS A 44 10.95 -16.71 -6.52
C LYS A 44 10.02 -15.50 -6.44
N GLY A 45 10.60 -14.28 -6.57
CA GLY A 45 9.85 -13.03 -6.57
C GLY A 45 9.63 -12.42 -5.19
N VAL A 46 8.72 -11.45 -5.12
CA VAL A 46 8.48 -10.60 -3.93
C VAL A 46 8.06 -11.43 -2.72
N THR A 47 7.13 -12.36 -2.90
CA THR A 47 6.62 -13.22 -1.82
C THR A 47 7.73 -14.01 -1.12
N GLY A 48 8.62 -14.64 -1.89
CA GLY A 48 9.76 -15.35 -1.31
C GLY A 48 10.78 -14.43 -0.66
N GLN A 49 10.96 -13.21 -1.18
CA GLN A 49 11.81 -12.20 -0.54
C GLN A 49 11.24 -11.76 0.81
N SER A 50 9.92 -11.52 0.87
CA SER A 50 9.23 -11.16 2.12
C SER A 50 9.36 -12.27 3.16
N ALA A 51 9.10 -13.52 2.79
CA ALA A 51 9.23 -14.66 3.70
C ALA A 51 10.66 -14.78 4.26
N ARG A 52 11.68 -14.68 3.41
CA ARG A 52 13.09 -14.72 3.86
C ARG A 52 13.46 -13.56 4.76
N TYR A 53 12.93 -12.36 4.50
CA TYR A 53 13.16 -11.18 5.34
C TYR A 53 12.58 -11.39 6.74
N VAL A 54 11.28 -11.78 6.83
CA VAL A 54 10.61 -12.01 8.12
C VAL A 54 11.30 -13.11 8.92
N ASN A 55 11.65 -14.24 8.28
CA ASN A 55 12.35 -15.34 8.94
C ASN A 55 13.72 -14.90 9.50
N ARG A 56 14.52 -14.13 8.76
CA ARG A 56 15.79 -13.59 9.23
C ARG A 56 15.59 -12.61 10.38
N PHE A 57 14.61 -11.73 10.27
CA PHE A 57 14.30 -10.78 11.31
C PHE A 57 13.92 -11.49 12.64
N LEU A 58 13.09 -12.51 12.59
CA LEU A 58 12.75 -13.31 13.77
C LEU A 58 13.94 -14.10 14.32
N ASP A 59 14.82 -14.60 13.45
CA ASP A 59 16.07 -15.24 13.87
C ASP A 59 17.02 -14.28 14.58
N ASP A 60 17.07 -13.02 14.16
CA ASP A 60 17.84 -11.98 14.83
C ASP A 60 17.20 -11.53 16.14
N LEU A 61 15.86 -11.46 16.20
CA LEU A 61 15.14 -11.14 17.44
C LEU A 61 15.39 -12.18 18.55
N ARG A 62 15.39 -13.48 18.22
CA ARG A 62 15.64 -14.53 19.23
C ARG A 62 17.02 -14.47 19.89
N LYS A 63 17.97 -13.75 19.26
CA LYS A 63 19.30 -13.49 19.87
C LYS A 63 19.23 -12.39 20.95
N ARG A 64 18.16 -11.57 20.90
CA ARG A 64 17.92 -10.45 21.84
C ARG A 64 17.04 -10.83 23.02
N GLY A 65 16.25 -11.91 22.90
CA GLY A 65 15.33 -12.36 23.92
C GLY A 65 14.48 -13.56 23.50
N SER A 66 13.58 -13.99 24.39
CA SER A 66 12.67 -15.10 24.15
C SER A 66 11.48 -14.66 23.30
N LEU A 67 11.35 -15.19 22.10
CA LEU A 67 10.17 -14.94 21.24
C LEU A 67 8.87 -15.50 21.84
N HIS A 68 8.93 -16.43 22.77
CA HIS A 68 7.75 -16.92 23.46
C HIS A 68 7.23 -15.90 24.49
N GLU A 69 8.11 -15.25 25.21
CA GLU A 69 7.78 -14.22 26.19
C GLU A 69 7.50 -12.87 25.54
N GLY A 70 8.14 -12.60 24.41
CA GLY A 70 8.07 -11.36 23.65
C GLY A 70 9.37 -10.56 23.70
N VAL A 71 9.75 -9.99 22.56
CA VAL A 71 10.94 -9.14 22.42
C VAL A 71 10.50 -7.73 22.06
N GLU A 72 10.87 -6.76 22.88
CA GLU A 72 10.57 -5.35 22.67
C GLU A 72 11.52 -4.74 21.62
N LEU A 73 10.97 -3.92 20.74
CA LEU A 73 11.66 -3.13 19.72
C LEU A 73 11.83 -1.68 20.17
N GLU A 74 12.70 -0.95 19.49
CA GLU A 74 13.00 0.47 19.76
C GLU A 74 11.77 1.39 19.63
N ASN A 75 10.78 1.01 18.80
CA ASN A 75 9.53 1.73 18.64
C ASN A 75 8.45 1.39 19.69
N GLY A 76 8.82 0.69 20.76
CA GLY A 76 7.90 0.26 21.84
C GLY A 76 6.98 -0.90 21.48
N GLN A 77 7.12 -1.46 20.27
CA GLN A 77 6.39 -2.64 19.83
C GLN A 77 7.00 -3.90 20.45
N THR A 78 6.17 -4.84 20.91
CA THR A 78 6.63 -6.16 21.32
C THR A 78 6.25 -7.21 20.30
N ILE A 79 7.15 -8.12 19.96
CA ILE A 79 6.88 -9.23 19.04
C ILE A 79 7.02 -10.54 19.79
N ARG A 80 5.99 -11.37 19.75
CA ARG A 80 6.02 -12.73 20.28
C ARG A 80 5.45 -13.75 19.30
N VAL A 81 5.89 -15.00 19.44
CA VAL A 81 5.36 -16.15 18.71
C VAL A 81 4.42 -16.92 19.62
N ALA A 82 3.16 -17.11 19.20
CA ALA A 82 2.20 -17.92 19.94
C ALA A 82 2.36 -19.40 19.55
N LEU A 83 2.55 -20.25 20.55
CA LEU A 83 2.75 -21.70 20.40
C LEU A 83 1.50 -22.51 20.73
N ASP A 84 0.52 -21.93 21.43
CA ASP A 84 -0.69 -22.57 21.90
C ASP A 84 -1.96 -21.81 21.51
N GLY A 85 -3.13 -22.37 21.84
CA GLY A 85 -4.41 -21.73 21.50
C GLY A 85 -5.04 -22.21 20.20
N PHE A 86 -4.45 -23.22 19.56
CA PHE A 86 -4.88 -23.74 18.25
C PHE A 86 -5.84 -24.94 18.33
N ASN A 87 -6.10 -25.47 19.51
CA ASN A 87 -6.82 -26.75 19.68
C ASN A 87 -8.33 -26.60 19.89
N GLN A 88 -8.84 -25.38 20.02
CA GLN A 88 -10.26 -25.10 20.26
C GLN A 88 -10.90 -24.46 19.04
N VAL A 89 -10.71 -25.08 17.87
CA VAL A 89 -11.34 -24.61 16.63
C VAL A 89 -12.86 -24.73 16.78
N PRO A 90 -13.62 -23.67 16.49
CA PRO A 90 -15.07 -23.66 16.59
C PRO A 90 -15.73 -24.81 15.82
N PRO A 91 -16.84 -25.41 16.36
CA PRO A 91 -17.57 -26.46 15.68
C PRO A 91 -18.02 -26.03 14.27
N GLY A 92 -17.82 -26.91 13.30
CA GLY A 92 -18.17 -26.65 11.90
C GLY A 92 -17.02 -26.12 11.05
N LEU A 93 -15.87 -25.78 11.66
CA LEU A 93 -14.65 -25.43 10.96
C LEU A 93 -13.68 -26.62 10.91
N ASN A 94 -12.90 -26.69 9.81
CA ASN A 94 -11.84 -27.70 9.69
C ASN A 94 -10.65 -27.33 10.63
N GLY A 95 -10.34 -28.23 11.57
CA GLY A 95 -9.27 -28.01 12.56
C GLY A 95 -7.85 -28.06 11.97
N ASP A 96 -7.67 -28.58 10.76
CA ASP A 96 -6.36 -28.66 10.10
C ASP A 96 -6.01 -27.39 9.33
N ASP A 97 -6.99 -26.55 9.05
CA ASP A 97 -6.85 -25.30 8.30
C ASP A 97 -6.12 -24.24 9.15
N ALA A 98 -5.11 -23.58 8.59
CA ALA A 98 -4.29 -22.60 9.29
C ALA A 98 -5.10 -21.36 9.73
N ASP A 99 -6.01 -20.85 8.88
CA ASP A 99 -6.89 -19.73 9.21
C ASP A 99 -7.76 -20.07 10.42
N ASN A 100 -8.35 -21.28 10.44
CA ASN A 100 -9.23 -21.71 11.51
C ASN A 100 -8.48 -21.90 12.83
N LYS A 101 -7.21 -22.32 12.77
CA LYS A 101 -6.30 -22.34 13.93
C LYS A 101 -6.00 -20.91 14.44
N MET A 102 -5.76 -19.96 13.54
CA MET A 102 -5.54 -18.57 13.91
C MET A 102 -6.79 -17.94 14.53
N ILE A 103 -7.99 -18.29 14.06
CA ILE A 103 -9.26 -17.90 14.70
C ILE A 103 -9.36 -18.46 16.12
N SER A 104 -9.02 -19.73 16.31
CA SER A 104 -8.99 -20.36 17.64
C SER A 104 -8.06 -19.59 18.60
N LEU A 105 -6.86 -19.24 18.16
CA LEU A 105 -5.93 -18.41 18.92
C LEU A 105 -6.54 -17.05 19.27
N ALA A 106 -7.15 -16.37 18.29
CA ALA A 106 -7.74 -15.05 18.50
C ALA A 106 -8.89 -15.08 19.50
N LEU A 107 -9.75 -16.09 19.45
CA LEU A 107 -10.83 -16.31 20.40
C LEU A 107 -10.29 -16.53 21.81
N LYS A 108 -9.30 -17.41 21.97
CA LYS A 108 -8.65 -17.66 23.27
C LYS A 108 -8.06 -16.37 23.83
N MET A 109 -7.27 -15.67 23.05
CA MET A 109 -6.62 -14.42 23.49
C MET A 109 -7.63 -13.33 23.83
N THR A 110 -8.73 -13.22 23.11
CA THR A 110 -9.81 -12.26 23.42
C THR A 110 -10.46 -12.54 24.77
N GLN A 111 -10.48 -13.81 25.20
CA GLN A 111 -11.02 -14.20 26.51
C GLN A 111 -10.02 -14.00 27.66
N GLU A 112 -8.73 -14.23 27.40
CA GLU A 112 -7.68 -14.22 28.44
C GLU A 112 -7.05 -12.84 28.63
N GLU A 113 -6.97 -12.04 27.58
CA GLU A 113 -6.27 -10.76 27.60
C GLU A 113 -7.21 -9.60 28.02
N LYS A 114 -6.65 -8.65 28.78
CA LYS A 114 -7.41 -7.46 29.24
C LYS A 114 -7.39 -6.31 28.24
N VAL A 115 -6.62 -6.45 27.18
CA VAL A 115 -6.45 -5.44 26.14
C VAL A 115 -7.13 -5.91 24.84
N PRO A 116 -7.55 -4.99 23.97
CA PRO A 116 -8.20 -5.37 22.71
C PRO A 116 -7.29 -6.23 21.84
N VAL A 117 -7.83 -7.35 21.35
CA VAL A 117 -7.18 -8.26 20.40
C VAL A 117 -7.81 -8.04 19.02
N THR A 118 -6.98 -7.91 17.99
CA THR A 118 -7.43 -7.72 16.61
C THR A 118 -6.61 -8.59 15.66
N MET A 119 -7.27 -9.36 14.81
CA MET A 119 -6.65 -10.10 13.72
C MET A 119 -6.36 -9.16 12.54
N ILE A 120 -5.15 -9.20 12.01
CA ILE A 120 -4.76 -8.44 10.83
C ILE A 120 -4.50 -9.39 9.68
N THR A 121 -5.28 -9.26 8.60
CA THR A 121 -5.18 -10.13 7.43
C THR A 121 -5.56 -9.42 6.14
N LYS A 122 -4.91 -9.78 5.03
CA LYS A 122 -5.27 -9.34 3.67
C LYS A 122 -6.38 -10.21 3.05
N ASP A 123 -6.67 -11.37 3.63
CA ASP A 123 -7.69 -12.28 3.10
C ASP A 123 -9.10 -11.83 3.49
N ILE A 124 -9.91 -11.52 2.49
CA ILE A 124 -11.30 -11.08 2.66
C ILE A 124 -12.14 -12.20 3.29
N ASN A 125 -11.97 -13.45 2.83
CA ASN A 125 -12.74 -14.58 3.34
C ASN A 125 -12.40 -14.88 4.79
N PHE A 126 -11.12 -14.72 5.14
CA PHE A 126 -10.67 -14.86 6.52
C PHE A 126 -11.30 -13.79 7.42
N ARG A 127 -11.39 -12.51 6.98
CA ARG A 127 -12.09 -11.47 7.73
C ARG A 127 -13.58 -11.77 7.90
N VAL A 128 -14.26 -12.30 6.87
CA VAL A 128 -15.66 -12.70 6.96
C VAL A 128 -15.84 -13.83 7.97
N LYS A 129 -14.95 -14.83 7.99
CA LYS A 129 -14.96 -15.90 9.01
C LYS A 129 -14.76 -15.32 10.43
N CYS A 130 -13.83 -14.39 10.60
CA CYS A 130 -13.57 -13.72 11.87
C CYS A 130 -14.82 -12.99 12.37
N ASP A 131 -15.47 -12.20 11.53
CA ASP A 131 -16.68 -11.45 11.86
C ASP A 131 -17.83 -12.39 12.29
N ALA A 132 -18.06 -13.45 11.53
CA ALA A 132 -19.08 -14.46 11.84
C ALA A 132 -18.87 -15.16 13.19
N LEU A 133 -17.65 -15.19 13.70
CA LEU A 133 -17.27 -15.82 14.97
C LEU A 133 -17.03 -14.81 16.10
N GLY A 134 -17.30 -13.53 15.87
CA GLY A 134 -17.12 -12.47 16.85
C GLY A 134 -15.65 -12.09 17.12
N VAL A 135 -14.74 -12.46 16.23
CA VAL A 135 -13.33 -12.06 16.28
C VAL A 135 -13.17 -10.73 15.56
N LYS A 136 -12.65 -9.71 16.25
CA LYS A 136 -12.32 -8.45 15.60
C LYS A 136 -11.21 -8.65 14.60
N SER A 137 -11.44 -8.25 13.34
CA SER A 137 -10.45 -8.30 12.27
C SER A 137 -10.38 -7.00 11.49
N GLU A 138 -9.20 -6.68 11.01
CA GLU A 138 -8.94 -5.48 10.20
C GLU A 138 -8.06 -5.87 8.99
N ASP A 139 -8.24 -5.17 7.87
CA ASP A 139 -7.33 -5.27 6.74
C ASP A 139 -6.00 -4.58 7.10
N TYR A 140 -4.89 -5.10 6.59
CA TYR A 140 -3.63 -4.39 6.65
C TYR A 140 -3.57 -3.35 5.54
N TYR A 141 -3.74 -2.12 5.92
CA TYR A 141 -3.53 -0.98 5.05
C TYR A 141 -2.14 -0.38 5.34
N LYS A 142 -1.13 -0.79 4.58
CA LYS A 142 0.06 0.07 4.39
C LYS A 142 -0.38 1.45 3.87
N ASP A 143 -1.49 1.45 3.24
CA ASP A 143 -2.19 2.50 2.54
C ASP A 143 -2.93 3.51 3.45
N LYS A 144 -3.03 3.32 4.75
CA LYS A 144 -3.41 4.45 5.63
C LYS A 144 -2.31 5.52 5.72
N ILE A 145 -1.08 5.13 5.43
CA ILE A 145 0.01 6.08 5.13
C ILE A 145 -0.06 6.52 3.65
N ILE A 146 -0.58 5.68 2.76
CA ILE A 146 -0.78 5.97 1.33
C ILE A 146 -1.99 6.88 1.09
N ASP A 147 -3.02 6.92 1.95
CA ASP A 147 -4.03 7.99 1.86
C ASP A 147 -3.43 9.39 2.07
N GLU A 148 -2.31 9.51 2.80
CA GLU A 148 -1.49 10.72 2.82
C GLU A 148 -0.50 10.75 1.63
N GLU A 149 -0.04 9.61 1.13
CA GLU A 149 0.77 9.50 -0.09
C GLU A 149 -0.07 9.53 -1.38
N GLU A 150 -1.34 9.14 -1.38
CA GLU A 150 -2.28 9.45 -2.47
C GLU A 150 -2.56 10.94 -2.56
N LYS A 151 -2.44 11.67 -1.46
CA LYS A 151 -2.36 13.14 -1.43
C LYS A 151 -0.94 13.65 -1.71
N SER A 152 0.07 12.77 -1.79
CA SER A 152 1.42 13.16 -2.18
C SER A 152 1.42 13.58 -3.64
N TYR A 153 2.06 14.69 -3.92
CA TYR A 153 2.23 15.22 -5.26
C TYR A 153 2.89 14.20 -6.19
N LYS A 154 2.12 13.66 -7.12
CA LYS A 154 2.56 12.62 -8.07
C LYS A 154 3.38 13.19 -9.25
N GLY A 155 3.66 14.50 -9.27
CA GLY A 155 4.32 15.17 -10.41
C GLY A 155 3.38 15.48 -11.56
N PHE A 156 2.15 15.00 -11.52
CA PHE A 156 1.12 15.31 -12.51
C PHE A 156 -0.28 15.35 -11.90
N LEU A 157 -1.15 16.10 -12.56
CA LEU A 157 -2.56 16.25 -12.25
C LEU A 157 -3.39 15.59 -13.34
N SER A 158 -4.42 14.82 -12.97
CA SER A 158 -5.41 14.32 -13.92
C SER A 158 -6.78 14.86 -13.52
N VAL A 159 -7.43 15.56 -14.41
CA VAL A 159 -8.74 16.20 -14.21
C VAL A 159 -9.69 15.70 -15.28
N GLU A 160 -10.88 15.34 -14.90
CA GLU A 160 -11.98 15.07 -15.82
C GLU A 160 -12.97 16.24 -15.73
N VAL A 161 -13.27 16.85 -16.86
CA VAL A 161 -14.16 18.00 -16.96
C VAL A 161 -15.41 17.65 -17.75
N GLU A 162 -16.50 18.36 -17.47
CA GLU A 162 -17.78 18.19 -18.16
C GLU A 162 -17.71 18.69 -19.61
N GLU A 163 -18.60 18.20 -20.48
CA GLU A 163 -18.60 18.53 -21.91
C GLU A 163 -18.70 20.03 -22.21
N GLU A 164 -19.32 20.78 -21.31
CA GLU A 164 -19.43 22.24 -21.36
C GLU A 164 -18.08 22.95 -21.29
N MET A 165 -17.05 22.31 -20.75
CA MET A 165 -15.67 22.82 -20.64
C MET A 165 -14.76 22.32 -21.78
N SER A 166 -15.31 21.71 -22.81
CA SER A 166 -14.53 21.24 -23.97
C SER A 166 -13.75 22.37 -24.68
N TYR A 167 -14.23 23.59 -24.58
CA TYR A 167 -13.55 24.78 -25.11
C TYR A 167 -12.12 24.96 -24.60
N LEU A 168 -11.81 24.46 -23.39
CA LEU A 168 -10.44 24.51 -22.83
C LEU A 168 -9.45 23.69 -23.66
N ILE A 169 -9.91 22.57 -24.23
CA ILE A 169 -9.10 21.74 -25.09
C ILE A 169 -8.82 22.47 -26.40
N ASP A 170 -9.83 23.13 -26.95
CA ASP A 170 -9.68 23.89 -28.19
C ASP A 170 -8.74 25.07 -28.02
N LEU A 171 -8.91 25.86 -26.95
CA LEU A 171 -8.01 26.98 -26.58
C LEU A 171 -6.57 26.50 -26.44
N PHE A 172 -6.37 25.41 -25.71
CA PHE A 172 -5.04 24.85 -25.51
C PHE A 172 -4.35 24.46 -26.85
N TYR A 173 -5.10 23.86 -27.78
CA TYR A 173 -4.54 23.49 -29.08
C TYR A 173 -4.35 24.70 -30.02
N GLN A 174 -5.00 25.84 -29.73
CA GLN A 174 -4.78 27.13 -30.38
C GLN A 174 -3.63 27.94 -29.75
N ASP A 175 -2.90 27.36 -28.79
CA ASP A 175 -1.80 27.98 -28.04
C ASP A 175 -2.25 29.15 -27.12
N GLU A 176 -3.53 29.20 -26.76
CA GLU A 176 -4.08 30.15 -25.79
C GLU A 176 -3.74 29.70 -24.36
N ASP A 177 -3.67 30.69 -23.45
CA ASP A 177 -3.33 30.43 -22.04
C ASP A 177 -4.56 30.02 -21.24
N ILE A 178 -4.63 28.75 -20.86
CA ILE A 178 -5.71 28.17 -20.05
C ILE A 178 -5.32 27.98 -18.58
N THR A 179 -4.20 28.53 -18.14
CA THR A 179 -3.65 28.28 -16.79
C THR A 179 -4.61 28.70 -15.70
N GLY A 180 -5.21 29.88 -15.83
CA GLY A 180 -6.17 30.40 -14.85
C GLY A 180 -7.41 29.52 -14.73
N ASP A 181 -7.99 29.11 -15.86
CA ASP A 181 -9.17 28.23 -15.87
C ASP A 181 -8.88 26.90 -15.19
N LEU A 182 -7.70 26.32 -15.43
CA LEU A 182 -7.30 25.06 -14.80
C LEU A 182 -7.05 25.23 -13.29
N GLU A 183 -6.46 26.33 -12.85
CA GLU A 183 -6.25 26.64 -11.43
C GLU A 183 -7.60 26.82 -10.71
N ASP A 184 -8.58 27.44 -11.36
CA ASP A 184 -9.94 27.59 -10.83
C ASP A 184 -10.65 26.24 -10.71
N ILE A 185 -10.56 25.38 -11.72
CA ILE A 185 -11.13 24.01 -11.69
C ILE A 185 -10.52 23.16 -10.56
N VAL A 186 -9.21 23.29 -10.37
CA VAL A 186 -8.46 22.51 -9.36
C VAL A 186 -8.57 23.10 -7.97
N GLY A 187 -8.97 24.37 -7.85
CA GLY A 187 -9.11 25.09 -6.59
C GLY A 187 -7.77 25.43 -5.93
N ARG A 188 -6.66 25.39 -6.66
CA ARG A 188 -5.33 25.79 -6.21
C ARG A 188 -4.42 26.20 -7.37
N PRO A 189 -3.36 26.98 -7.08
CA PRO A 189 -2.32 27.22 -8.06
C PRO A 189 -1.65 25.91 -8.52
N LEU A 190 -1.33 25.81 -9.80
CA LEU A 190 -0.54 24.71 -10.35
C LEU A 190 0.94 24.89 -9.97
N PHE A 191 1.62 23.80 -9.65
CA PHE A 191 3.04 23.83 -9.32
C PHE A 191 3.92 24.05 -10.55
N PRO A 192 5.10 24.67 -10.43
CA PRO A 192 6.08 24.72 -11.51
C PRO A 192 6.46 23.30 -11.97
N ASN A 193 6.49 23.10 -13.28
CA ASN A 193 6.72 21.79 -13.93
C ASN A 193 5.66 20.72 -13.64
N GLU A 194 4.51 21.08 -13.10
CA GLU A 194 3.39 20.15 -12.94
C GLU A 194 2.84 19.75 -14.31
N PHE A 195 2.82 18.44 -14.57
CA PHE A 195 2.16 17.89 -15.74
C PHE A 195 0.66 17.82 -15.52
N ILE A 196 -0.10 18.03 -16.58
CA ILE A 196 -1.55 18.12 -16.51
C ILE A 196 -2.14 17.27 -17.63
N ASN A 197 -3.08 16.43 -17.27
CA ASN A 197 -3.89 15.66 -18.20
C ASN A 197 -5.36 16.01 -17.95
N VAL A 198 -5.99 16.73 -18.88
CA VAL A 198 -7.41 17.03 -18.82
C VAL A 198 -8.15 16.15 -19.79
N LYS A 199 -9.25 15.55 -19.35
CA LYS A 199 -10.15 14.73 -20.15
C LYS A 199 -11.52 15.37 -20.20
N CYS A 200 -12.12 15.38 -21.38
CA CYS A 200 -13.48 15.82 -21.63
C CYS A 200 -14.13 14.85 -22.63
N GLY A 201 -14.93 13.90 -22.13
CA GLY A 201 -15.49 12.83 -22.96
C GLY A 201 -14.42 12.05 -23.72
N SER A 202 -14.45 12.10 -25.05
CA SER A 202 -13.45 11.44 -25.93
C SER A 202 -12.20 12.28 -26.21
N GLN A 203 -12.21 13.55 -25.84
CA GLN A 203 -11.09 14.47 -26.05
C GLN A 203 -10.19 14.54 -24.82
N SER A 204 -8.92 14.88 -25.04
CA SER A 204 -7.99 15.11 -23.93
C SER A 204 -6.87 16.07 -24.36
N LEU A 205 -6.32 16.78 -23.36
CA LEU A 205 -5.07 17.51 -23.54
C LEU A 205 -4.02 17.04 -22.52
N ILE A 206 -2.77 17.11 -22.90
CA ILE A 206 -1.63 16.86 -22.04
C ILE A 206 -0.68 18.05 -22.13
N GLY A 207 -0.45 18.72 -21.00
CA GLY A 207 0.41 19.88 -20.90
C GLY A 207 1.31 19.85 -19.67
N CYS A 208 2.11 20.90 -19.54
CA CYS A 208 2.94 21.13 -18.34
C CYS A 208 3.02 22.63 -18.05
N LYS A 209 2.98 23.02 -16.77
CA LYS A 209 3.18 24.42 -16.35
C LYS A 209 4.65 24.80 -16.47
N ILE A 210 5.00 25.58 -17.48
CA ILE A 210 6.36 26.04 -17.77
C ILE A 210 6.36 27.57 -17.76
N LYS A 211 7.25 28.19 -16.99
CA LYS A 211 7.37 29.66 -16.87
C LYS A 211 6.02 30.35 -16.62
N GLY A 212 5.20 29.74 -15.78
CA GLY A 212 3.92 30.30 -15.34
C GLY A 212 2.71 29.97 -16.22
N LYS A 213 2.90 29.31 -17.37
CA LYS A 213 1.82 28.97 -18.31
C LYS A 213 1.78 27.49 -18.59
N VAL A 214 0.57 26.97 -18.82
CA VAL A 214 0.38 25.58 -19.28
C VAL A 214 0.67 25.50 -20.76
N GLN A 215 1.66 24.69 -21.14
CA GLN A 215 2.16 24.57 -22.49
C GLN A 215 2.10 23.11 -22.96
N LYS A 216 2.02 22.91 -24.27
CA LYS A 216 2.09 21.58 -24.91
C LYS A 216 3.43 20.92 -24.61
N LEU A 217 3.41 19.60 -24.45
CA LEU A 217 4.65 18.83 -24.34
C LEU A 217 5.35 18.75 -25.70
N ASN A 218 6.67 18.61 -25.67
CA ASN A 218 7.41 18.25 -26.86
C ASN A 218 6.89 16.92 -27.41
N ASN A 219 6.71 16.85 -28.74
CA ASN A 219 6.26 15.64 -29.41
C ASN A 219 7.17 14.44 -29.06
N SER A 220 6.56 13.26 -28.92
CA SER A 220 7.29 12.00 -28.68
C SER A 220 8.44 11.79 -29.69
N ASP A 221 8.24 12.23 -30.94
CA ASP A 221 9.21 12.09 -32.01
C ASP A 221 10.45 12.97 -31.80
N LYS A 222 10.30 14.19 -31.26
CA LYS A 222 11.46 15.04 -30.87
C LYS A 222 12.25 14.47 -29.71
N VAL A 223 11.55 13.84 -28.76
CA VAL A 223 12.18 13.17 -27.62
C VAL A 223 12.94 11.93 -28.08
N GLU A 224 12.36 11.14 -28.97
CA GLU A 224 12.99 9.96 -29.58
C GLU A 224 14.25 10.35 -30.38
N GLU A 225 14.18 11.43 -31.13
CA GLU A 225 15.31 11.96 -31.93
C GLU A 225 16.48 12.38 -31.02
N PHE A 226 16.18 12.93 -29.84
CA PHE A 226 17.20 13.43 -28.90
C PHE A 226 17.91 12.31 -28.13
N ILE A 227 17.20 11.30 -27.66
CA ILE A 227 17.73 10.25 -26.77
C ILE A 227 17.58 8.83 -27.31
N GLY A 228 16.97 8.65 -28.47
CA GLY A 228 16.75 7.32 -29.08
C GLY A 228 15.76 6.43 -28.31
N VAL A 229 14.98 6.98 -27.39
CA VAL A 229 14.02 6.24 -26.57
C VAL A 229 12.61 6.77 -26.79
N LYS A 230 11.70 5.88 -27.21
CA LYS A 230 10.30 6.20 -27.39
C LYS A 230 9.48 5.92 -26.13
N PRO A 231 8.74 6.90 -25.56
CA PRO A 231 7.88 6.66 -24.43
C PRO A 231 6.73 5.71 -24.78
N ARG A 232 6.46 4.73 -23.92
CA ARG A 232 5.38 3.74 -24.09
C ARG A 232 4.12 4.08 -23.29
N ASN A 233 4.24 5.01 -22.33
CA ASN A 233 3.15 5.49 -21.50
C ASN A 233 3.34 6.98 -21.17
N ARG A 234 2.34 7.59 -20.51
CA ARG A 234 2.33 9.03 -20.18
C ARG A 234 3.42 9.41 -19.20
N GLU A 235 3.65 8.59 -18.19
CA GLU A 235 4.64 8.83 -17.14
C GLU A 235 6.05 8.85 -17.74
N GLN A 236 6.34 7.96 -18.68
CA GLN A 236 7.59 7.98 -19.44
C GLN A 236 7.70 9.22 -20.31
N LEU A 237 6.60 9.65 -20.97
CA LEU A 237 6.58 10.90 -21.74
C LEU A 237 6.88 12.12 -20.85
N PHE A 238 6.32 12.17 -19.67
CA PHE A 238 6.58 13.25 -18.71
C PHE A 238 8.05 13.27 -18.26
N ALA A 239 8.58 12.11 -17.84
CA ALA A 239 9.97 11.99 -17.44
C ALA A 239 10.94 12.41 -18.56
N LEU A 240 10.72 11.93 -19.78
CA LEU A 240 11.54 12.27 -20.93
C LEU A 240 11.45 13.75 -21.29
N ASN A 241 10.23 14.35 -21.22
CA ASN A 241 10.08 15.78 -21.44
C ASN A 241 10.83 16.64 -20.41
N LEU A 242 10.94 16.19 -19.14
CA LEU A 242 11.76 16.87 -18.13
C LEU A 242 13.26 16.74 -18.43
N LEU A 243 13.71 15.55 -18.80
CA LEU A 243 15.11 15.27 -19.09
C LEU A 243 15.64 15.95 -20.36
N CYS A 244 14.75 16.23 -21.33
CA CYS A 244 15.09 16.88 -22.60
C CYS A 244 14.79 18.39 -22.61
N ARG A 245 14.57 19.02 -21.45
CA ARG A 245 14.43 20.47 -21.35
C ARG A 245 15.79 21.13 -21.12
N ASP A 246 16.04 22.17 -21.88
CA ASP A 246 17.17 23.10 -21.68
C ASP A 246 16.94 24.03 -20.46
#